data_ccd64889f54756d2b4cc9eaef0b35b92
#
_entry.id   ccd64889f54756d2b4cc9eaef0b35b92
#
_cell.length_a   1.000
_cell.length_b   1.000
_cell.length_c   1.000
_cell.angle_alpha   90.00
_cell.angle_beta   90.00
_cell.angle_gamma   90.00
#
_symmetry.space_group_name_H-M   'P 1'
#
loop_
_entity.id
_entity.type
_entity.pdbx_description
1 polymer ?
#
loop_
_entity_poly.entity_id
_entity_poly.type
_entity_poly.pdbx_seq_one_letter_code
_entity_poly.pdbx_strand_id
1 'polypeptide(L)'
;MKEFGKGVVALTVAIFATAVFAGNAANPDAIELEPMPRPLELVSDMDAPVPFDEKTTVTVDCPDAAAAKWLNDHFAAWYGAFAPKAVVGAANLALRAGDEAYAVKADAAGVKVAARTLAGVRWAAYSLRQLAIAKRGTFKTAGRLLPTLSISDAPHLAFRGLHLCWFPEVRTEQIERAIRLAALLKFNYIVVEPWGMFKSERHPWWSWPGAKMTKPEVRRLVALGKDLGITLIPQIAAYGHAGAARACSSKHSVLDLQPEYEPLYEPGGWNWCLTNPEAQKVLRELIVELLETFDHPPYLHLGCDEAQPPTCPDCRKRPYGELVCEHISGLAAFAKAHGARAMIWHDMLLDSSDTRWEGFVACGSKQTATLADTLPRDVIICDWQYSYGDMKEVRKDWPTLKHFRDKGFPIVGCPWLNFNAMKPMADYISEIGGFGFLETTWHHLRGRDWVRMYRFGAAAAWGAPLSERAAYYGGTPQSDVMFDRALRMVGHDMKLTDYRDTGHSSYQVPPSWWIDN
;
A
#
# COMPACT_ATOMS: atom_id res chain seq x y z
N MET A 1 20.27 54.19 -30.65
CA MET A 1 19.44 55.14 -29.89
C MET A 1 18.00 54.66 -29.97
N LYS A 2 17.53 54.07 -28.90
CA LYS A 2 16.15 54.10 -28.35
C LYS A 2 16.13 53.20 -27.15
N GLU A 3 15.90 53.78 -26.03
CA GLU A 3 15.74 53.18 -24.71
C GLU A 3 14.52 52.24 -24.72
N PHE A 4 14.65 51.11 -24.04
CA PHE A 4 13.50 50.34 -23.60
C PHE A 4 13.49 50.24 -22.10
N GLY A 5 12.47 50.86 -21.52
CA GLY A 5 12.26 51.00 -20.11
C GLY A 5 11.98 49.68 -19.41
N LYS A 6 12.49 49.58 -18.20
CA LYS A 6 12.20 48.52 -17.23
C LYS A 6 10.78 48.71 -16.66
N GLY A 7 9.86 47.84 -17.03
CA GLY A 7 8.56 47.73 -16.39
C GLY A 7 8.60 46.61 -15.33
N VAL A 8 8.60 47.00 -14.06
CA VAL A 8 8.37 46.09 -12.94
C VAL A 8 6.89 45.82 -12.87
N VAL A 9 6.48 44.59 -13.19
CA VAL A 9 5.12 44.14 -12.96
C VAL A 9 5.05 43.55 -11.56
N ALA A 10 4.46 44.30 -10.64
CA ALA A 10 4.08 43.81 -9.33
C ALA A 10 2.85 42.92 -9.47
N LEU A 11 3.02 41.62 -9.26
CA LEU A 11 1.92 40.68 -9.23
C LEU A 11 1.25 40.71 -7.86
N THR A 12 0.14 41.42 -7.76
CA THR A 12 -0.72 41.45 -6.57
C THR A 12 -1.53 40.14 -6.55
N VAL A 13 -1.17 39.22 -5.66
CA VAL A 13 -1.96 38.02 -5.40
C VAL A 13 -3.15 38.43 -4.53
N ALA A 14 -4.32 38.53 -5.14
CA ALA A 14 -5.57 38.73 -4.41
C ALA A 14 -6.00 37.37 -3.81
N ILE A 15 -5.95 37.28 -2.48
CA ILE A 15 -6.50 36.16 -1.71
C ILE A 15 -8.01 36.37 -1.62
N PHE A 16 -8.78 35.58 -2.39
CA PHE A 16 -10.21 35.45 -2.14
C PHE A 16 -10.43 34.30 -1.13
N ALA A 17 -10.55 34.67 0.14
CA ALA A 17 -11.11 33.79 1.15
C ALA A 17 -12.58 34.14 1.30
N THR A 18 -13.45 33.28 0.82
CA THR A 18 -14.86 33.26 1.27
C THR A 18 -15.08 31.96 2.00
N ALA A 19 -14.96 32.04 3.33
CA ALA A 19 -15.36 31.00 4.24
C ALA A 19 -16.87 31.08 4.44
N VAL A 20 -17.54 29.92 4.31
CA VAL A 20 -18.83 29.69 4.96
C VAL A 20 -18.60 28.58 5.97
N PHE A 21 -18.25 28.97 7.19
CA PHE A 21 -18.40 28.17 8.38
C PHE A 21 -19.06 29.05 9.45
N ALA A 22 -20.33 28.83 9.69
CA ALA A 22 -20.99 29.32 10.89
C ALA A 22 -20.67 28.34 12.03
N GLY A 23 -19.82 28.73 12.92
CA GLY A 23 -19.49 27.99 14.13
C GLY A 23 -18.22 28.57 14.76
N ASN A 24 -18.37 29.39 15.79
CA ASN A 24 -17.37 30.01 16.67
C ASN A 24 -16.11 30.57 15.97
N ALA A 25 -15.85 31.84 16.20
CA ALA A 25 -14.64 32.53 15.74
C ALA A 25 -13.39 31.84 16.33
N ALA A 26 -12.96 30.75 15.67
CA ALA A 26 -11.69 30.07 15.96
C ALA A 26 -10.54 31.00 15.55
N ASN A 27 -9.52 31.08 16.39
CA ASN A 27 -8.27 31.74 16.09
C ASN A 27 -7.76 31.26 14.71
N PRO A 28 -7.59 32.14 13.71
CA PRO A 28 -7.16 31.75 12.37
C PRO A 28 -5.76 31.11 12.32
N ASP A 29 -4.99 31.22 13.41
CA ASP A 29 -3.67 30.61 13.59
C ASP A 29 -3.72 29.27 14.33
N ALA A 30 -4.90 28.76 14.71
CA ALA A 30 -5.04 27.48 15.35
C ALA A 30 -4.84 26.37 14.31
N ILE A 31 -3.73 25.66 14.39
CA ILE A 31 -3.48 24.46 13.59
C ILE A 31 -4.39 23.34 14.12
N GLU A 32 -5.44 23.01 13.41
CA GLU A 32 -6.21 21.82 13.68
C GLU A 32 -5.33 20.59 13.44
N LEU A 33 -5.03 19.88 14.52
CA LEU A 33 -4.27 18.63 14.44
C LEU A 33 -5.23 17.50 14.07
N GLU A 34 -5.15 17.05 12.83
CA GLU A 34 -5.91 15.91 12.35
C GLU A 34 -4.97 14.72 12.10
N PRO A 35 -5.22 13.53 12.68
CA PRO A 35 -4.43 12.36 12.34
C PRO A 35 -4.76 11.86 10.94
N MET A 36 -3.83 11.19 10.31
CA MET A 36 -4.01 10.58 8.99
C MET A 36 -4.05 9.05 9.09
N PRO A 37 -5.03 8.43 8.41
CA PRO A 37 -6.22 9.04 7.82
C PRO A 37 -7.07 9.75 8.86
N ARG A 38 -7.80 10.78 8.43
CA ARG A 38 -8.73 11.50 9.31
C ARG A 38 -9.81 10.53 9.81
N PRO A 39 -10.09 10.47 11.11
CA PRO A 39 -11.17 9.66 11.63
C PRO A 39 -12.54 10.08 11.09
N LEU A 40 -13.48 9.15 11.03
CA LEU A 40 -14.86 9.43 10.62
C LEU A 40 -15.51 10.48 11.50
N GLU A 41 -15.28 10.43 12.80
CA GLU A 41 -15.69 11.45 13.76
C GLU A 41 -14.48 11.85 14.60
N LEU A 42 -14.19 13.13 14.59
CA LEU A 42 -13.14 13.76 15.39
C LEU A 42 -13.65 15.09 15.92
N VAL A 43 -13.66 15.22 17.23
CA VAL A 43 -13.78 16.49 17.93
C VAL A 43 -12.49 16.71 18.70
N SER A 44 -11.80 17.80 18.48
CA SER A 44 -10.55 18.11 19.17
C SER A 44 -10.48 19.59 19.53
N ASP A 45 -9.89 19.89 20.70
CA ASP A 45 -9.71 21.23 21.21
C ASP A 45 -8.31 21.38 21.83
N MET A 46 -7.53 22.31 21.32
CA MET A 46 -6.19 22.61 21.79
C MET A 46 -6.15 23.69 22.87
N ASP A 47 -7.27 24.37 23.17
CA ASP A 47 -7.32 25.40 24.20
C ASP A 47 -7.22 24.78 25.62
N ALA A 48 -7.62 23.51 25.76
CA ALA A 48 -7.54 22.75 27.00
C ALA A 48 -6.75 21.43 26.82
N PRO A 49 -5.45 21.47 26.48
CA PRO A 49 -4.68 20.27 26.22
C PRO A 49 -4.44 19.46 27.50
N VAL A 50 -4.47 18.14 27.36
CA VAL A 50 -4.22 17.20 28.48
C VAL A 50 -2.79 16.66 28.42
N PRO A 51 -2.15 16.42 29.59
CA PRO A 51 -0.85 15.78 29.62
C PRO A 51 -0.90 14.38 29.01
N PHE A 52 0.17 14.01 28.29
CA PHE A 52 0.38 12.68 27.73
C PHE A 52 1.83 12.28 27.95
N ASP A 53 2.14 11.94 29.19
CA ASP A 53 3.49 11.69 29.71
C ASP A 53 3.47 10.56 30.75
N GLU A 54 4.59 10.35 31.45
CA GLU A 54 4.78 9.26 32.42
C GLU A 54 3.79 9.26 33.60
N LYS A 55 3.07 10.38 33.82
CA LYS A 55 2.02 10.49 34.84
C LYS A 55 0.64 10.16 34.28
N THR A 56 0.52 10.00 32.98
CA THR A 56 -0.76 9.76 32.31
C THR A 56 -1.08 8.27 32.32
N THR A 57 -2.27 7.93 32.79
CA THR A 57 -2.84 6.58 32.63
C THR A 57 -3.75 6.55 31.41
N VAL A 58 -3.52 5.58 30.52
CA VAL A 58 -4.39 5.28 29.37
C VAL A 58 -5.21 4.03 29.72
N THR A 59 -6.51 4.23 29.96
CA THR A 59 -7.43 3.10 30.22
C THR A 59 -7.76 2.41 28.90
N VAL A 60 -7.56 1.10 28.83
CA VAL A 60 -7.76 0.28 27.63
C VAL A 60 -8.89 -0.72 27.86
N ASP A 61 -9.99 -0.52 27.14
CA ASP A 61 -11.15 -1.38 27.10
C ASP A 61 -11.10 -2.22 25.81
N CYS A 62 -10.50 -3.39 25.92
CA CYS A 62 -10.35 -4.32 24.81
C CYS A 62 -10.35 -5.75 25.34
N PRO A 63 -11.12 -6.69 24.73
CA PRO A 63 -11.13 -8.08 25.12
C PRO A 63 -9.79 -8.81 24.94
N ASP A 64 -8.93 -8.29 24.03
CA ASP A 64 -7.62 -8.86 23.75
C ASP A 64 -6.64 -8.57 24.91
N ALA A 65 -6.22 -9.64 25.61
CA ALA A 65 -5.33 -9.54 26.74
C ALA A 65 -3.94 -8.93 26.41
N ALA A 66 -3.52 -8.97 25.15
CA ALA A 66 -2.26 -8.39 24.71
C ALA A 66 -2.31 -6.86 24.51
N ALA A 67 -3.50 -6.26 24.47
CA ALA A 67 -3.70 -4.86 24.10
C ALA A 67 -2.93 -3.86 24.97
N ALA A 68 -3.06 -3.96 26.28
CA ALA A 68 -2.37 -3.05 27.21
C ALA A 68 -0.85 -3.26 27.19
N LYS A 69 -0.39 -4.52 27.07
CA LYS A 69 1.04 -4.81 26.93
C LYS A 69 1.61 -4.21 25.67
N TRP A 70 0.94 -4.44 24.53
CA TRP A 70 1.37 -3.89 23.25
C TRP A 70 1.49 -2.35 23.30
N LEU A 71 0.50 -1.67 23.89
CA LEU A 71 0.54 -0.21 24.07
C LEU A 71 1.71 0.23 24.93
N ASN A 72 1.97 -0.43 26.05
CA ASN A 72 3.07 -0.10 26.94
C ASN A 72 4.43 -0.25 26.24
N ASP A 73 4.63 -1.35 25.50
CA ASP A 73 5.87 -1.60 24.76
C ASP A 73 6.10 -0.51 23.70
N HIS A 74 5.04 -0.13 22.98
CA HIS A 74 5.13 0.89 21.92
C HIS A 74 5.24 2.30 22.49
N PHE A 75 4.53 2.63 23.56
CA PHE A 75 4.70 3.92 24.23
C PHE A 75 6.13 4.08 24.77
N ALA A 76 6.68 3.04 25.36
CA ALA A 76 8.08 3.04 25.81
C ALA A 76 9.04 3.28 24.62
N ALA A 77 8.82 2.59 23.49
CA ALA A 77 9.63 2.76 22.28
C ALA A 77 9.50 4.16 21.66
N TRP A 78 8.30 4.78 21.70
CA TRP A 78 8.05 6.08 21.09
C TRP A 78 8.43 7.26 21.97
N TYR A 79 8.28 7.15 23.29
CA TYR A 79 8.35 8.27 24.22
C TYR A 79 9.43 8.12 25.30
N GLY A 80 10.05 6.94 25.40
CA GLY A 80 11.13 6.69 26.38
C GLY A 80 10.67 6.90 27.83
N ALA A 81 11.41 7.69 28.58
CA ALA A 81 11.12 7.99 30.00
C ALA A 81 9.79 8.77 30.20
N PHE A 82 9.23 9.34 29.15
CA PHE A 82 7.97 10.10 29.19
C PHE A 82 6.78 9.28 28.69
N ALA A 83 6.89 7.97 28.65
CA ALA A 83 5.83 7.10 28.15
C ALA A 83 4.64 7.07 29.12
N PRO A 84 3.40 7.30 28.62
CA PRO A 84 2.21 7.06 29.42
C PRO A 84 2.04 5.57 29.70
N LYS A 85 1.29 5.23 30.75
CA LYS A 85 1.05 3.85 31.16
C LYS A 85 -0.33 3.38 30.73
N ALA A 86 -0.40 2.34 29.91
CA ALA A 86 -1.64 1.67 29.56
C ALA A 86 -2.04 0.65 30.63
N VAL A 87 -3.31 0.67 31.04
CA VAL A 87 -3.91 -0.26 32.00
C VAL A 87 -5.24 -0.78 31.47
N VAL A 88 -5.54 -2.04 31.72
CA VAL A 88 -6.84 -2.63 31.37
C VAL A 88 -7.94 -2.04 32.25
N GLY A 89 -9.05 -1.67 31.67
CA GLY A 89 -10.20 -1.14 32.42
C GLY A 89 -11.34 -0.71 31.49
N ALA A 90 -12.54 -0.53 32.03
CA ALA A 90 -13.69 -0.09 31.27
C ALA A 90 -13.54 1.37 30.83
N ALA A 91 -13.66 1.63 29.53
CA ALA A 91 -13.64 2.98 28.96
C ALA A 91 -15.05 3.59 28.87
N ASN A 92 -16.09 2.74 28.75
CA ASN A 92 -17.48 3.15 28.52
C ASN A 92 -17.65 4.08 27.29
N LEU A 93 -16.98 3.73 26.19
CA LEU A 93 -17.06 4.43 24.92
C LEU A 93 -17.84 3.59 23.90
N ALA A 94 -18.75 4.22 23.16
CA ALA A 94 -19.48 3.56 22.09
C ALA A 94 -18.55 3.25 20.91
N LEU A 95 -18.64 2.02 20.38
CA LEU A 95 -17.88 1.56 19.23
C LEU A 95 -18.77 1.47 18.00
N ARG A 96 -18.24 1.90 16.84
CA ARG A 96 -18.82 1.62 15.53
C ARG A 96 -18.85 0.11 15.25
N ALA A 97 -19.52 -0.30 14.20
CA ALA A 97 -19.49 -1.67 13.73
C ALA A 97 -18.08 -2.04 13.19
N GLY A 98 -17.78 -3.34 13.19
CA GLY A 98 -16.54 -3.91 12.66
C GLY A 98 -15.47 -4.20 13.73
N ASP A 99 -14.66 -5.21 13.45
CA ASP A 99 -13.64 -5.71 14.39
C ASP A 99 -12.47 -4.73 14.60
N GLU A 100 -12.23 -3.88 13.62
CA GLU A 100 -11.17 -2.87 13.66
C GLU A 100 -11.66 -1.50 14.18
N ALA A 101 -12.92 -1.42 14.62
CA ALA A 101 -13.47 -0.19 15.18
C ALA A 101 -12.80 0.20 16.50
N TYR A 102 -12.61 1.50 16.70
CA TYR A 102 -12.05 2.03 17.93
C TYR A 102 -12.70 3.37 18.31
N ALA A 103 -12.61 3.70 19.59
CA ALA A 103 -12.96 5.01 20.11
C ALA A 103 -11.87 5.50 21.07
N VAL A 104 -11.63 6.79 21.09
CA VAL A 104 -10.70 7.45 21.99
C VAL A 104 -11.37 8.65 22.64
N LYS A 105 -11.12 8.85 23.91
CA LYS A 105 -11.45 10.07 24.62
C LYS A 105 -10.25 10.53 25.43
N ALA A 106 -9.89 11.80 25.33
CA ALA A 106 -8.88 12.43 26.17
C ALA A 106 -9.46 13.74 26.73
N ASP A 107 -9.52 13.84 28.06
CA ASP A 107 -9.98 15.02 28.80
C ASP A 107 -9.28 15.11 30.16
N ALA A 108 -9.71 16.04 31.02
CA ALA A 108 -9.15 16.22 32.35
C ALA A 108 -9.24 14.94 33.25
N ALA A 109 -10.13 14.01 32.92
CA ALA A 109 -10.26 12.73 33.63
C ALA A 109 -9.27 11.66 33.17
N GLY A 110 -8.49 11.92 32.11
CA GLY A 110 -7.46 11.03 31.56
C GLY A 110 -7.72 10.63 30.11
N VAL A 111 -6.98 9.60 29.67
CA VAL A 111 -7.06 9.07 28.31
C VAL A 111 -7.70 7.69 28.34
N LYS A 112 -8.73 7.49 27.51
CA LYS A 112 -9.46 6.22 27.38
C LYS A 112 -9.44 5.75 25.92
N VAL A 113 -9.22 4.46 25.73
CA VAL A 113 -9.26 3.76 24.44
C VAL A 113 -10.21 2.59 24.57
N ALA A 114 -11.19 2.48 23.68
CA ALA A 114 -12.02 1.30 23.51
C ALA A 114 -11.82 0.70 22.12
N ALA A 115 -11.76 -0.61 22.00
CA ALA A 115 -11.66 -1.34 20.74
C ALA A 115 -12.16 -2.77 20.88
N ARG A 116 -12.60 -3.39 19.78
CA ARG A 116 -13.05 -4.80 19.77
C ARG A 116 -11.87 -5.78 19.71
N THR A 117 -10.77 -5.38 19.10
CA THR A 117 -9.59 -6.22 18.85
C THR A 117 -8.30 -5.43 19.04
N LEU A 118 -7.17 -6.14 19.11
CA LEU A 118 -5.86 -5.51 19.11
C LEU A 118 -5.62 -4.62 17.87
N ALA A 119 -6.21 -4.94 16.71
CA ALA A 119 -6.12 -4.09 15.53
C ALA A 119 -6.73 -2.69 15.80
N GLY A 120 -7.93 -2.62 16.35
CA GLY A 120 -8.54 -1.34 16.73
C GLY A 120 -7.70 -0.55 17.75
N VAL A 121 -7.09 -1.24 18.71
CA VAL A 121 -6.16 -0.60 19.67
C VAL A 121 -4.93 -0.01 18.97
N ARG A 122 -4.37 -0.72 17.98
CA ARG A 122 -3.27 -0.20 17.16
C ARG A 122 -3.66 1.07 16.41
N TRP A 123 -4.83 1.08 15.81
CA TRP A 123 -5.34 2.25 15.08
C TRP A 123 -5.59 3.45 16.00
N ALA A 124 -6.13 3.22 17.19
CA ALA A 124 -6.24 4.23 18.23
C ALA A 124 -4.88 4.79 18.65
N ALA A 125 -3.90 3.92 18.88
CA ALA A 125 -2.55 4.30 19.27
C ALA A 125 -1.84 5.13 18.19
N TYR A 126 -2.02 4.79 16.91
CA TYR A 126 -1.44 5.58 15.81
C TYR A 126 -2.11 6.96 15.68
N SER A 127 -3.40 7.07 15.95
CA SER A 127 -4.08 8.37 16.02
C SER A 127 -3.55 9.20 17.19
N LEU A 128 -3.44 8.61 18.38
CA LEU A 128 -2.85 9.28 19.55
C LEU A 128 -1.41 9.71 19.29
N ARG A 129 -0.60 8.85 18.66
CA ARG A 129 0.81 9.16 18.35
C ARG A 129 0.93 10.37 17.41
N GLN A 130 0.06 10.47 16.42
CA GLN A 130 0.05 11.59 15.50
C GLN A 130 -0.43 12.89 16.17
N LEU A 131 -1.37 12.81 17.10
CA LEU A 131 -1.92 13.96 17.83
C LEU A 131 -1.03 14.44 18.99
N ALA A 132 -0.19 13.56 19.55
CA ALA A 132 0.67 13.89 20.68
C ALA A 132 1.77 14.90 20.27
N ILE A 133 1.69 16.14 20.76
CA ILE A 133 2.67 17.20 20.50
C ILE A 133 3.66 17.32 21.64
N ALA A 134 4.92 17.66 21.35
CA ALA A 134 5.92 17.91 22.38
C ALA A 134 5.59 19.18 23.16
N LYS A 135 5.65 19.12 24.49
CA LYS A 135 5.77 20.32 25.31
C LYS A 135 7.02 21.10 24.86
N ARG A 136 7.03 22.42 24.99
CA ARG A 136 8.19 23.25 24.59
C ARG A 136 9.49 22.60 25.06
N GLY A 137 10.35 22.21 24.12
CA GLY A 137 11.58 21.47 24.38
C GLY A 137 11.98 20.62 23.16
N THR A 138 13.03 19.82 23.27
CA THR A 138 13.42 18.90 22.20
C THR A 138 12.51 17.66 22.22
N PHE A 139 12.23 17.07 21.07
CA PHE A 139 11.37 15.89 20.91
C PHE A 139 11.72 14.68 21.80
N LYS A 140 12.94 14.64 22.34
CA LYS A 140 13.43 13.53 23.17
C LYS A 140 13.42 13.82 24.68
N THR A 141 13.23 15.07 25.11
CA THR A 141 13.46 15.51 26.50
C THR A 141 12.24 16.15 27.16
N ALA A 142 11.07 16.07 26.57
CA ALA A 142 9.86 16.65 27.13
C ALA A 142 8.67 15.70 27.01
N GLY A 143 7.77 15.74 28.00
CA GLY A 143 6.46 15.09 27.91
C GLY A 143 5.66 15.61 26.73
N ARG A 144 4.53 14.98 26.46
CA ARG A 144 3.62 15.32 25.37
C ARG A 144 2.34 15.95 25.92
N LEU A 145 1.64 16.62 25.02
CA LEU A 145 0.28 17.09 25.22
C LEU A 145 -0.62 16.49 24.12
N LEU A 146 -1.82 16.11 24.48
CA LEU A 146 -2.90 15.82 23.53
C LEU A 146 -3.91 16.97 23.57
N PRO A 147 -4.57 17.29 22.45
CA PRO A 147 -5.80 18.06 22.54
C PRO A 147 -6.82 17.33 23.44
N THR A 148 -7.73 18.05 24.08
CA THR A 148 -8.96 17.43 24.53
C THR A 148 -9.65 16.88 23.28
N LEU A 149 -9.98 15.58 23.25
CA LEU A 149 -10.49 14.95 22.03
C LEU A 149 -11.50 13.83 22.28
N SER A 150 -12.34 13.62 21.28
CA SER A 150 -13.16 12.44 21.12
C SER A 150 -13.05 11.93 19.69
N ILE A 151 -12.76 10.64 19.53
CA ILE A 151 -12.68 9.93 18.24
C ILE A 151 -13.64 8.77 18.28
N SER A 152 -14.43 8.58 17.19
CA SER A 152 -15.18 7.38 16.88
C SER A 152 -14.89 6.98 15.43
N ASP A 153 -14.26 5.83 15.21
CA ASP A 153 -13.65 5.50 13.93
C ASP A 153 -13.70 4.00 13.61
N ALA A 154 -13.74 3.70 12.32
CA ALA A 154 -13.64 2.34 11.78
C ALA A 154 -13.24 2.41 10.31
N PRO A 155 -12.52 1.41 9.77
CA PRO A 155 -12.17 1.39 8.35
C PRO A 155 -13.38 1.11 7.46
N HIS A 156 -13.36 1.70 6.26
CA HIS A 156 -14.37 1.51 5.24
C HIS A 156 -14.19 0.18 4.49
N LEU A 157 -12.94 -0.19 4.21
CA LEU A 157 -12.57 -1.41 3.51
C LEU A 157 -11.77 -2.35 4.42
N ALA A 158 -12.08 -3.64 4.36
CA ALA A 158 -11.39 -4.68 5.14
C ALA A 158 -9.95 -4.91 4.66
N PHE A 159 -9.71 -4.98 3.34
CA PHE A 159 -8.38 -5.07 2.77
C PHE A 159 -7.91 -3.67 2.34
N ARG A 160 -6.86 -3.17 2.98
CA ARG A 160 -6.24 -1.87 2.73
C ARG A 160 -4.76 -2.11 2.49
N GLY A 161 -4.42 -2.35 1.23
CA GLY A 161 -3.10 -2.77 0.79
C GLY A 161 -2.24 -1.63 0.29
N LEU A 162 -0.94 -1.80 0.43
CA LEU A 162 0.10 -1.04 -0.23
C LEU A 162 0.96 -2.01 -1.03
N HIS A 163 1.24 -1.71 -2.30
CA HIS A 163 2.15 -2.50 -3.13
C HIS A 163 3.53 -1.85 -3.14
N LEU A 164 4.57 -2.63 -2.85
CA LEU A 164 5.96 -2.20 -2.82
C LEU A 164 6.80 -3.05 -3.75
N CYS A 165 7.50 -2.40 -4.70
CA CYS A 165 8.55 -3.03 -5.47
C CYS A 165 9.88 -2.94 -4.72
N TRP A 166 10.54 -4.07 -4.52
CA TRP A 166 11.88 -4.10 -3.95
C TRP A 166 12.90 -4.20 -5.08
N PHE A 167 13.36 -3.03 -5.53
CA PHE A 167 14.37 -2.92 -6.57
C PHE A 167 15.80 -3.11 -6.03
N PRO A 168 16.78 -3.37 -6.89
CA PRO A 168 18.20 -3.47 -6.50
C PRO A 168 18.73 -2.27 -5.73
N GLU A 169 18.29 -1.06 -6.09
CA GLU A 169 18.69 0.17 -5.40
C GLU A 169 18.00 0.41 -4.07
N VAL A 170 16.89 -0.29 -3.80
CA VAL A 170 16.14 -0.11 -2.56
C VAL A 170 16.87 -0.79 -1.41
N ARG A 171 17.18 -0.03 -0.37
CA ARG A 171 17.78 -0.54 0.85
C ARG A 171 16.72 -1.13 1.76
N THR A 172 17.09 -2.12 2.54
CA THR A 172 16.19 -2.78 3.51
C THR A 172 15.57 -1.80 4.50
N GLU A 173 16.33 -0.80 4.93
CA GLU A 173 15.83 0.25 5.85
C GLU A 173 14.72 1.09 5.23
N GLN A 174 14.68 1.23 3.91
CA GLN A 174 13.60 1.93 3.21
C GLN A 174 12.31 1.11 3.23
N ILE A 175 12.40 -0.21 3.04
CA ILE A 175 11.26 -1.12 3.20
C ILE A 175 10.77 -1.12 4.65
N GLU A 176 11.66 -1.14 5.63
CA GLU A 176 11.28 -1.05 7.04
C GLU A 176 10.52 0.25 7.35
N ARG A 177 11.01 1.39 6.87
CA ARG A 177 10.32 2.69 7.02
C ARG A 177 8.96 2.69 6.33
N ALA A 178 8.85 2.08 5.14
CA ALA A 178 7.59 1.93 4.42
C ALA A 178 6.57 1.12 5.23
N ILE A 179 6.99 0.01 5.85
CA ILE A 179 6.13 -0.79 6.75
C ILE A 179 5.66 0.04 7.94
N ARG A 180 6.57 0.77 8.59
CA ARG A 180 6.23 1.63 9.74
C ARG A 180 5.28 2.77 9.35
N LEU A 181 5.48 3.36 8.18
CA LEU A 181 4.62 4.42 7.67
C LEU A 181 3.24 3.88 7.29
N ALA A 182 3.19 2.74 6.60
CA ALA A 182 1.94 2.07 6.26
C ALA A 182 1.10 1.76 7.51
N ALA A 183 1.73 1.25 8.58
CA ALA A 183 1.07 1.02 9.86
C ALA A 183 0.53 2.32 10.47
N LEU A 184 1.35 3.38 10.53
CA LEU A 184 0.94 4.68 11.05
C LEU A 184 -0.24 5.28 10.26
N LEU A 185 -0.31 4.99 8.95
CA LEU A 185 -1.40 5.38 8.04
C LEU A 185 -2.55 4.35 7.98
N LYS A 186 -2.52 3.33 8.84
CA LYS A 186 -3.60 2.33 9.01
C LYS A 186 -3.86 1.42 7.79
N PHE A 187 -2.88 1.20 6.93
CA PHE A 187 -2.90 0.03 6.05
C PHE A 187 -2.79 -1.25 6.89
N ASN A 188 -3.28 -2.38 6.38
CA ASN A 188 -3.17 -3.67 7.07
C ASN A 188 -2.49 -4.75 6.23
N TYR A 189 -2.22 -4.49 4.95
CA TYR A 189 -1.49 -5.39 4.05
C TYR A 189 -0.41 -4.65 3.27
N ILE A 190 0.68 -5.33 2.96
CA ILE A 190 1.69 -4.87 2.00
C ILE A 190 2.00 -6.02 1.05
N VAL A 191 1.77 -5.82 -0.25
CA VAL A 191 2.23 -6.72 -1.30
C VAL A 191 3.66 -6.33 -1.65
N VAL A 192 4.60 -7.27 -1.53
CA VAL A 192 6.03 -7.07 -1.82
C VAL A 192 6.38 -7.79 -3.11
N GLU A 193 6.78 -7.04 -4.12
CA GLU A 193 7.24 -7.55 -5.41
C GLU A 193 8.77 -7.49 -5.48
N PRO A 194 9.45 -8.63 -5.60
CA PRO A 194 10.90 -8.71 -5.34
C PRO A 194 11.81 -8.36 -6.52
N TRP A 195 11.35 -8.03 -7.70
CA TRP A 195 12.17 -7.61 -8.87
C TRP A 195 13.58 -8.24 -8.97
N GLY A 196 13.67 -9.56 -8.81
CA GLY A 196 14.93 -10.30 -8.80
C GLY A 196 15.71 -10.20 -7.49
N MET A 197 15.23 -9.47 -6.49
CA MET A 197 15.95 -9.23 -5.23
C MET A 197 15.75 -10.30 -4.16
N PHE A 198 14.79 -11.21 -4.34
CA PHE A 198 14.62 -12.34 -3.43
C PHE A 198 15.76 -13.35 -3.63
N LYS A 199 16.52 -13.60 -2.57
CA LYS A 199 17.62 -14.56 -2.60
C LYS A 199 17.08 -15.96 -2.37
N SER A 200 16.69 -16.62 -3.47
CA SER A 200 16.27 -18.02 -3.44
C SER A 200 17.42 -18.93 -3.06
N GLU A 201 17.19 -19.83 -2.11
CA GLU A 201 18.14 -20.90 -1.75
C GLU A 201 17.90 -22.15 -2.61
N ARG A 202 16.66 -22.37 -3.07
CA ARG A 202 16.30 -23.50 -3.94
C ARG A 202 16.75 -23.26 -5.38
N HIS A 203 16.61 -22.02 -5.85
CA HIS A 203 16.97 -21.60 -7.21
C HIS A 203 17.85 -20.35 -7.19
N PRO A 204 19.14 -20.44 -6.75
CA PRO A 204 20.03 -19.28 -6.65
C PRO A 204 20.21 -18.51 -7.96
N TRP A 205 20.09 -19.19 -9.09
CA TRP A 205 20.17 -18.61 -10.43
C TRP A 205 19.03 -17.64 -10.75
N TRP A 206 17.89 -17.75 -10.07
CA TRP A 206 16.74 -16.87 -10.25
C TRP A 206 16.92 -15.50 -9.59
N SER A 207 17.88 -15.37 -8.70
CA SER A 207 18.18 -14.14 -7.96
C SER A 207 19.25 -13.32 -8.65
N TRP A 208 19.14 -12.00 -8.59
CA TRP A 208 20.23 -11.14 -9.05
C TRP A 208 21.45 -11.26 -8.13
N PRO A 209 22.69 -11.01 -8.65
CA PRO A 209 23.91 -11.15 -7.85
C PRO A 209 23.90 -10.34 -6.56
N GLY A 210 23.37 -9.13 -6.59
CA GLY A 210 23.25 -8.24 -5.43
C GLY A 210 21.97 -8.41 -4.62
N ALA A 211 21.28 -9.56 -4.72
CA ALA A 211 20.00 -9.79 -4.03
C ALA A 211 20.10 -9.59 -2.51
N LYS A 212 19.25 -8.72 -1.98
CA LYS A 212 19.25 -8.28 -0.56
C LYS A 212 18.12 -8.88 0.26
N MET A 213 17.06 -9.39 -0.40
CA MET A 213 15.95 -10.05 0.27
C MET A 213 16.34 -11.46 0.71
N THR A 214 17.25 -11.57 1.65
CA THR A 214 17.60 -12.86 2.27
C THR A 214 16.45 -13.31 3.18
N LYS A 215 16.31 -14.63 3.37
CA LYS A 215 15.26 -15.18 4.25
C LYS A 215 15.28 -14.59 5.68
N PRO A 216 16.43 -14.46 6.35
CA PRO A 216 16.48 -13.84 7.68
C PRO A 216 15.98 -12.39 7.66
N GLU A 217 16.33 -11.61 6.64
CA GLU A 217 15.92 -10.22 6.54
C GLU A 217 14.42 -10.08 6.26
N VAL A 218 13.89 -10.89 5.34
CA VAL A 218 12.45 -10.91 5.08
C VAL A 218 11.67 -11.33 6.33
N ARG A 219 12.10 -12.38 7.03
CA ARG A 219 11.47 -12.82 8.29
C ARG A 219 11.48 -11.74 9.37
N ARG A 220 12.57 -10.98 9.46
CA ARG A 220 12.67 -9.83 10.37
C ARG A 220 11.61 -8.77 10.02
N LEU A 221 11.44 -8.45 8.73
CA LEU A 221 10.43 -7.48 8.27
C LEU A 221 9.01 -8.01 8.43
N VAL A 222 8.78 -9.30 8.22
CA VAL A 222 7.48 -9.95 8.47
C VAL A 222 7.11 -9.87 9.96
N ALA A 223 8.06 -10.15 10.85
CA ALA A 223 7.85 -10.03 12.29
C ALA A 223 7.54 -8.58 12.70
N LEU A 224 8.27 -7.60 12.14
CA LEU A 224 7.97 -6.18 12.33
C LEU A 224 6.56 -5.83 11.85
N GLY A 225 6.18 -6.28 10.65
CA GLY A 225 4.84 -6.05 10.11
C GLY A 225 3.75 -6.60 11.04
N LYS A 226 3.88 -7.85 11.47
CA LYS A 226 2.93 -8.50 12.40
C LYS A 226 2.77 -7.73 13.70
N ASP A 227 3.87 -7.29 14.28
CA ASP A 227 3.85 -6.47 15.51
C ASP A 227 3.07 -5.16 15.27
N LEU A 228 3.28 -4.52 14.15
CA LEU A 228 2.62 -3.26 13.79
C LEU A 228 1.20 -3.40 13.22
N GLY A 229 0.69 -4.62 13.00
CA GLY A 229 -0.63 -4.87 12.41
C GLY A 229 -0.64 -4.92 10.88
N ILE A 230 0.52 -5.14 10.27
CA ILE A 230 0.70 -5.27 8.81
C ILE A 230 1.02 -6.72 8.46
N THR A 231 0.29 -7.29 7.52
CA THR A 231 0.63 -8.58 6.90
C THR A 231 1.36 -8.35 5.59
N LEU A 232 2.58 -8.89 5.45
CA LEU A 232 3.33 -8.85 4.21
C LEU A 232 2.89 -10.02 3.32
N ILE A 233 2.60 -9.73 2.04
CA ILE A 233 2.15 -10.69 1.03
C ILE A 233 3.23 -10.75 -0.05
N PRO A 234 3.83 -11.92 -0.34
CA PRO A 234 4.78 -12.01 -1.44
C PRO A 234 4.06 -11.95 -2.79
N GLN A 235 4.73 -11.35 -3.79
CA GLN A 235 4.35 -11.40 -5.19
C GLN A 235 5.40 -12.16 -5.98
N ILE A 236 4.96 -12.93 -6.97
CA ILE A 236 5.81 -13.55 -7.99
C ILE A 236 5.21 -13.29 -9.37
N ALA A 237 6.04 -12.94 -10.33
CA ALA A 237 5.63 -12.86 -11.74
C ALA A 237 5.49 -14.29 -12.29
N ALA A 238 4.33 -14.90 -12.08
CA ALA A 238 4.11 -16.32 -12.38
C ALA A 238 3.74 -16.59 -13.85
N TYR A 239 3.53 -15.55 -14.66
CA TYR A 239 3.29 -15.70 -16.10
C TYR A 239 4.02 -14.64 -16.91
N GLY A 240 3.50 -13.41 -17.08
CA GLY A 240 4.22 -12.31 -17.73
C GLY A 240 5.36 -11.77 -16.85
N HIS A 241 6.24 -10.98 -17.41
CA HIS A 241 7.41 -10.39 -16.74
C HIS A 241 8.39 -11.40 -16.11
N ALA A 242 8.46 -12.59 -16.64
CA ALA A 242 9.12 -13.74 -15.99
C ALA A 242 10.65 -13.65 -15.94
N GLY A 243 11.31 -13.78 -17.07
CA GLY A 243 12.77 -13.90 -17.12
C GLY A 243 13.43 -13.18 -18.29
N ALA A 244 12.65 -12.34 -19.01
CA ALA A 244 13.12 -11.64 -20.20
C ALA A 244 14.37 -10.79 -19.94
N ALA A 245 15.07 -10.47 -21.01
CA ALA A 245 16.19 -9.56 -20.98
C ALA A 245 15.79 -8.19 -20.39
N ARG A 246 16.72 -7.55 -19.72
CA ARG A 246 16.57 -6.23 -19.11
C ARG A 246 15.98 -5.17 -20.05
N ALA A 247 16.35 -5.22 -21.33
CA ALA A 247 15.85 -4.32 -22.36
C ALA A 247 14.32 -4.42 -22.57
N CYS A 248 13.70 -5.53 -22.15
CA CYS A 248 12.27 -5.78 -22.24
C CYS A 248 11.50 -5.44 -20.96
N SER A 249 12.13 -4.76 -20.00
CA SER A 249 11.51 -4.36 -18.73
C SER A 249 11.06 -5.51 -17.82
N SER A 250 11.73 -6.66 -17.94
CA SER A 250 11.43 -7.81 -17.09
C SER A 250 11.73 -7.52 -15.62
N LYS A 251 10.84 -8.01 -14.76
CA LYS A 251 10.98 -7.87 -13.30
C LYS A 251 12.10 -8.72 -12.71
N HIS A 252 12.57 -9.74 -13.41
CA HIS A 252 13.62 -10.63 -12.93
C HIS A 252 14.88 -10.59 -13.78
N SER A 253 14.78 -10.36 -15.08
CA SER A 253 15.91 -10.27 -16.03
C SER A 253 16.90 -11.44 -15.93
N VAL A 254 16.40 -12.64 -15.63
CA VAL A 254 17.25 -13.83 -15.41
C VAL A 254 18.12 -14.14 -16.61
N LEU A 255 17.56 -14.06 -17.82
CA LEU A 255 18.23 -14.48 -19.04
C LEU A 255 19.37 -13.55 -19.49
N ASP A 256 19.48 -12.35 -18.91
CA ASP A 256 20.66 -11.50 -19.12
C ASP A 256 21.93 -12.11 -18.50
N LEU A 257 21.77 -12.84 -17.41
CA LEU A 257 22.89 -13.41 -16.65
C LEU A 257 23.02 -14.93 -16.80
N GLN A 258 21.90 -15.59 -17.03
CA GLN A 258 21.76 -17.04 -17.01
C GLN A 258 21.01 -17.52 -18.27
N PRO A 259 21.58 -17.32 -19.48
CA PRO A 259 20.88 -17.64 -20.73
C PRO A 259 20.57 -19.14 -20.90
N GLU A 260 21.27 -20.02 -20.19
CA GLU A 260 21.00 -21.46 -20.16
C GLU A 260 19.63 -21.85 -19.61
N TYR A 261 18.96 -20.95 -18.88
CA TYR A 261 17.62 -21.18 -18.38
C TYR A 261 16.50 -20.74 -19.36
N GLU A 262 16.85 -20.27 -20.56
CA GLU A 262 15.87 -19.91 -21.60
C GLU A 262 14.81 -21.00 -21.84
N PRO A 263 15.10 -22.31 -21.81
CA PRO A 263 14.08 -23.35 -22.01
C PRO A 263 12.93 -23.34 -20.98
N LEU A 264 13.09 -22.70 -19.84
CA LEU A 264 12.01 -22.56 -18.84
C LEU A 264 10.98 -21.50 -19.24
N TYR A 265 11.27 -20.68 -20.21
CA TYR A 265 10.49 -19.53 -20.64
C TYR A 265 10.00 -19.68 -22.07
N GLU A 266 9.04 -18.86 -22.46
CA GLU A 266 8.75 -18.61 -23.87
C GLU A 266 9.96 -17.91 -24.52
N PRO A 267 10.19 -18.12 -25.82
CA PRO A 267 11.27 -17.42 -26.54
C PRO A 267 11.28 -15.91 -26.27
N GLY A 268 12.44 -15.40 -25.86
CA GLY A 268 12.61 -14.02 -25.43
C GLY A 268 12.35 -13.77 -23.93
N GLY A 269 11.90 -14.79 -23.18
CA GLY A 269 11.85 -14.79 -21.73
C GLY A 269 10.76 -13.95 -21.08
N TRP A 270 9.84 -13.38 -21.85
CA TRP A 270 8.78 -12.53 -21.29
C TRP A 270 7.78 -13.29 -20.41
N ASN A 271 7.39 -14.50 -20.85
CA ASN A 271 6.52 -15.38 -20.11
C ASN A 271 7.26 -16.65 -19.66
N TRP A 272 6.80 -17.26 -18.57
CA TRP A 272 7.12 -18.65 -18.32
C TRP A 272 6.55 -19.56 -19.40
N CYS A 273 7.25 -20.65 -19.75
CA CYS A 273 6.71 -21.67 -20.64
C CYS A 273 5.66 -22.51 -19.91
N LEU A 274 4.42 -22.44 -20.38
CA LEU A 274 3.27 -23.05 -19.69
C LEU A 274 3.24 -24.58 -19.84
N THR A 275 3.87 -25.14 -20.89
CA THR A 275 3.91 -26.59 -21.16
C THR A 275 5.19 -27.26 -20.68
N ASN A 276 6.23 -26.51 -20.32
CA ASN A 276 7.46 -27.07 -19.81
C ASN A 276 7.28 -27.55 -18.36
N PRO A 277 7.39 -28.89 -18.08
CA PRO A 277 7.15 -29.41 -16.73
C PRO A 277 8.20 -28.94 -15.71
N GLU A 278 9.44 -28.68 -16.12
CA GLU A 278 10.47 -28.16 -15.22
C GLU A 278 10.19 -26.71 -14.84
N ALA A 279 9.70 -25.87 -15.78
CA ALA A 279 9.25 -24.51 -15.48
C ALA A 279 8.13 -24.53 -14.45
N GLN A 280 7.15 -25.43 -14.60
CA GLN A 280 6.03 -25.58 -13.66
C GLN A 280 6.51 -26.07 -12.28
N LYS A 281 7.52 -26.91 -12.21
CA LYS A 281 8.13 -27.36 -10.97
C LYS A 281 8.87 -26.23 -10.27
N VAL A 282 9.74 -25.53 -10.99
CA VAL A 282 10.50 -24.36 -10.47
C VAL A 282 9.56 -23.31 -9.90
N LEU A 283 8.49 -22.95 -10.60
CA LEU A 283 7.49 -21.99 -10.10
C LEU A 283 6.88 -22.44 -8.77
N ARG A 284 6.49 -23.71 -8.63
CA ARG A 284 5.94 -24.23 -7.39
C ARG A 284 6.96 -24.23 -6.25
N GLU A 285 8.20 -24.56 -6.53
CA GLU A 285 9.28 -24.54 -5.53
C GLU A 285 9.57 -23.11 -5.06
N LEU A 286 9.56 -22.12 -5.96
CA LEU A 286 9.67 -20.70 -5.62
C LEU A 286 8.49 -20.20 -4.80
N ILE A 287 7.26 -20.61 -5.15
CA ILE A 287 6.05 -20.26 -4.39
C ILE A 287 6.13 -20.80 -2.96
N VAL A 288 6.52 -22.06 -2.78
CA VAL A 288 6.69 -22.64 -1.44
C VAL A 288 7.73 -21.88 -0.65
N GLU A 289 8.88 -21.58 -1.26
CA GLU A 289 9.96 -20.86 -0.60
C GLU A 289 9.56 -19.44 -0.18
N LEU A 290 8.79 -18.74 -1.03
CA LEU A 290 8.23 -17.42 -0.70
C LEU A 290 7.23 -17.52 0.46
N LEU A 291 6.27 -18.45 0.41
CA LEU A 291 5.28 -18.62 1.47
C LEU A 291 5.94 -18.95 2.82
N GLU A 292 6.90 -19.88 2.84
CA GLU A 292 7.68 -20.21 4.05
C GLU A 292 8.47 -19.01 4.59
N THR A 293 9.02 -18.19 3.69
CA THR A 293 9.84 -17.04 4.06
C THR A 293 8.99 -15.91 4.64
N PHE A 294 7.79 -15.70 4.09
CA PHE A 294 6.82 -14.70 4.55
C PHE A 294 5.92 -15.18 5.69
N ASP A 295 6.24 -16.34 6.30
CA ASP A 295 5.52 -16.92 7.45
C ASP A 295 4.06 -17.23 7.12
N HIS A 296 3.83 -17.88 5.98
CA HIS A 296 2.55 -18.39 5.50
C HIS A 296 1.42 -17.34 5.53
N PRO A 297 1.55 -16.22 4.80
CA PRO A 297 0.51 -15.21 4.75
C PRO A 297 -0.77 -15.76 4.10
N PRO A 298 -1.94 -15.15 4.40
CA PRO A 298 -3.22 -15.64 3.88
C PRO A 298 -3.41 -15.44 2.37
N TYR A 299 -2.51 -14.69 1.74
CA TYR A 299 -2.56 -14.36 0.32
C TYR A 299 -1.19 -14.53 -0.33
N LEU A 300 -1.21 -14.83 -1.64
CA LEU A 300 -0.06 -14.83 -2.55
C LEU A 300 -0.46 -14.10 -3.82
N HIS A 301 0.31 -13.10 -4.24
CA HIS A 301 0.08 -12.43 -5.50
C HIS A 301 0.89 -13.09 -6.62
N LEU A 302 0.21 -13.65 -7.62
CA LEU A 302 0.84 -14.39 -8.72
C LEU A 302 1.26 -13.48 -9.90
N GLY A 303 0.97 -12.17 -9.85
CA GLY A 303 1.20 -11.25 -10.97
C GLY A 303 0.30 -11.59 -12.15
N CYS A 304 0.84 -12.19 -13.19
CA CYS A 304 0.16 -12.63 -14.43
C CYS A 304 -0.24 -11.49 -15.37
N ASP A 305 0.30 -10.29 -15.16
CA ASP A 305 0.05 -9.10 -15.97
C ASP A 305 0.84 -9.11 -17.29
N GLU A 306 0.30 -8.38 -18.27
CA GLU A 306 0.93 -8.03 -19.56
C GLU A 306 1.57 -9.22 -20.30
N ALA A 307 1.03 -10.42 -20.10
CA ALA A 307 1.55 -11.61 -20.73
C ALA A 307 1.26 -11.62 -22.24
N GLN A 308 2.17 -12.20 -23.00
CA GLN A 308 2.06 -12.29 -24.45
C GLN A 308 1.55 -13.68 -24.89
N PRO A 309 0.91 -13.79 -26.07
CA PRO A 309 0.58 -15.09 -26.64
C PRO A 309 1.84 -15.96 -26.77
N PRO A 310 1.74 -17.26 -26.49
CA PRO A 310 2.88 -18.16 -26.53
C PRO A 310 3.45 -18.32 -27.95
N THR A 311 4.76 -18.39 -28.05
CA THR A 311 5.49 -18.53 -29.32
C THR A 311 6.26 -19.84 -29.44
N CYS A 312 6.48 -20.56 -28.32
CA CYS A 312 7.17 -21.84 -28.38
C CYS A 312 6.32 -22.91 -29.10
N PRO A 313 6.96 -23.89 -29.77
CA PRO A 313 6.23 -24.88 -30.57
C PRO A 313 5.23 -25.71 -29.80
N ASP A 314 5.48 -25.99 -28.53
CA ASP A 314 4.60 -26.85 -27.72
C ASP A 314 3.40 -26.09 -27.14
N CYS A 315 3.58 -24.89 -26.62
CA CYS A 315 2.47 -24.06 -26.18
C CYS A 315 1.52 -23.70 -27.34
N ARG A 316 2.06 -23.45 -28.55
CA ARG A 316 1.25 -23.12 -29.76
C ARG A 316 0.36 -24.26 -30.25
N LYS A 317 0.58 -25.50 -29.82
CA LYS A 317 -0.27 -26.65 -30.16
C LYS A 317 -1.61 -26.64 -29.37
N ARG A 318 -1.74 -25.80 -28.37
CA ARG A 318 -2.89 -25.75 -27.48
C ARG A 318 -3.67 -24.44 -27.62
N PRO A 319 -4.98 -24.44 -27.40
CA PRO A 319 -5.76 -23.21 -27.33
C PRO A 319 -5.23 -22.30 -26.21
N TYR A 320 -4.93 -21.05 -26.56
CA TYR A 320 -4.24 -20.13 -25.65
C TYR A 320 -5.02 -19.89 -24.35
N GLY A 321 -6.34 -19.63 -24.43
CA GLY A 321 -7.16 -19.40 -23.25
C GLY A 321 -7.22 -20.60 -22.30
N GLU A 322 -7.33 -21.83 -22.83
CA GLU A 322 -7.33 -23.05 -22.03
C GLU A 322 -6.00 -23.25 -21.31
N LEU A 323 -4.88 -23.05 -22.02
CA LEU A 323 -3.55 -23.20 -21.46
C LEU A 323 -3.30 -22.24 -20.31
N VAL A 324 -3.66 -20.98 -20.46
CA VAL A 324 -3.53 -19.96 -19.41
C VAL A 324 -4.48 -20.24 -18.24
N CYS A 325 -5.70 -20.69 -18.53
CA CYS A 325 -6.67 -21.06 -17.50
C CYS A 325 -6.15 -22.20 -16.61
N GLU A 326 -5.64 -23.28 -17.23
CA GLU A 326 -5.04 -24.40 -16.50
C GLU A 326 -3.85 -23.96 -15.65
N HIS A 327 -2.98 -23.10 -16.18
CA HIS A 327 -1.82 -22.60 -15.48
C HIS A 327 -2.22 -21.78 -14.24
N ILE A 328 -3.04 -20.75 -14.40
CA ILE A 328 -3.45 -19.88 -13.29
C ILE A 328 -4.27 -20.67 -12.27
N SER A 329 -5.23 -21.50 -12.72
CA SER A 329 -6.05 -22.32 -11.82
C SER A 329 -5.20 -23.34 -11.06
N GLY A 330 -4.22 -23.95 -11.73
CA GLY A 330 -3.28 -24.89 -11.13
C GLY A 330 -2.40 -24.24 -10.05
N LEU A 331 -1.89 -23.04 -10.30
CA LEU A 331 -1.11 -22.28 -9.32
C LEU A 331 -1.98 -21.77 -8.17
N ALA A 332 -3.21 -21.33 -8.44
CA ALA A 332 -4.15 -20.89 -7.41
C ALA A 332 -4.53 -22.06 -6.48
N ALA A 333 -4.81 -23.24 -7.04
CA ALA A 333 -5.06 -24.45 -6.26
C ALA A 333 -3.84 -24.88 -5.43
N PHE A 334 -2.65 -24.76 -6.01
CA PHE A 334 -1.38 -25.04 -5.33
C PHE A 334 -1.14 -24.08 -4.15
N ALA A 335 -1.30 -22.79 -4.36
CA ALA A 335 -1.18 -21.78 -3.29
C ALA A 335 -2.19 -22.05 -2.17
N LYS A 336 -3.43 -22.39 -2.52
CA LYS A 336 -4.49 -22.74 -1.56
C LYS A 336 -4.14 -23.97 -0.72
N ALA A 337 -3.54 -25.00 -1.33
CA ALA A 337 -3.07 -26.18 -0.62
C ALA A 337 -1.94 -25.86 0.39
N HIS A 338 -1.25 -24.71 0.21
CA HIS A 338 -0.24 -24.19 1.13
C HIS A 338 -0.77 -23.05 2.03
N GLY A 339 -2.10 -22.90 2.14
CA GLY A 339 -2.76 -21.96 3.04
C GLY A 339 -2.91 -20.54 2.52
N ALA A 340 -2.52 -20.25 1.27
CA ALA A 340 -2.60 -18.91 0.69
C ALA A 340 -3.64 -18.83 -0.42
N ARG A 341 -4.46 -17.80 -0.43
CA ARG A 341 -5.40 -17.49 -1.50
C ARG A 341 -4.70 -16.67 -2.58
N ALA A 342 -4.89 -17.05 -3.85
CA ALA A 342 -4.24 -16.38 -4.97
C ALA A 342 -4.87 -15.01 -5.28
N MET A 343 -4.01 -14.03 -5.58
CA MET A 343 -4.33 -12.73 -6.15
C MET A 343 -3.66 -12.64 -7.52
N ILE A 344 -4.32 -12.04 -8.52
CA ILE A 344 -3.77 -11.81 -9.86
C ILE A 344 -4.14 -10.42 -10.37
N TRP A 345 -3.32 -9.87 -11.25
CA TRP A 345 -3.69 -8.70 -12.03
C TRP A 345 -4.75 -9.05 -13.06
N HIS A 346 -5.65 -8.12 -13.36
CA HIS A 346 -6.87 -8.33 -14.13
C HIS A 346 -6.70 -8.30 -15.65
N ASP A 347 -5.71 -7.59 -16.13
CA ASP A 347 -5.59 -7.06 -17.50
C ASP A 347 -5.67 -8.13 -18.60
N MET A 348 -5.12 -9.32 -18.34
CA MET A 348 -5.19 -10.45 -19.27
C MET A 348 -6.60 -11.07 -19.38
N LEU A 349 -7.50 -10.75 -18.46
CA LEU A 349 -8.86 -11.28 -18.42
C LEU A 349 -9.87 -10.42 -19.19
N LEU A 350 -9.41 -9.36 -19.81
CA LEU A 350 -10.20 -8.43 -20.62
C LEU A 350 -9.66 -8.39 -22.04
N ASP A 351 -10.55 -8.56 -23.02
CA ASP A 351 -10.18 -8.44 -24.44
C ASP A 351 -9.89 -6.99 -24.81
N SER A 352 -8.66 -6.69 -25.19
CA SER A 352 -8.22 -5.35 -25.58
C SER A 352 -8.94 -4.77 -26.83
N SER A 353 -9.60 -5.62 -27.61
CA SER A 353 -10.40 -5.21 -28.77
C SER A 353 -11.87 -4.93 -28.43
N ASP A 354 -12.30 -5.15 -27.21
CA ASP A 354 -13.68 -4.96 -26.76
C ASP A 354 -13.90 -3.49 -26.38
N THR A 355 -14.77 -2.81 -27.10
CA THR A 355 -15.08 -1.39 -26.91
C THR A 355 -15.70 -1.05 -25.54
N ARG A 356 -16.18 -2.05 -24.79
CA ARG A 356 -16.63 -1.84 -23.41
C ARG A 356 -15.52 -1.36 -22.49
N TRP A 357 -14.27 -1.66 -22.83
CA TRP A 357 -13.09 -1.29 -22.07
C TRP A 357 -12.35 -0.07 -22.61
N GLU A 358 -12.96 0.68 -23.53
CA GLU A 358 -12.33 1.90 -24.05
C GLU A 358 -12.00 2.87 -22.92
N GLY A 359 -10.74 3.30 -22.86
CA GLY A 359 -10.21 4.15 -21.77
C GLY A 359 -9.86 3.42 -20.48
N PHE A 360 -9.98 2.08 -20.45
CA PHE A 360 -9.54 1.22 -19.35
C PHE A 360 -8.41 0.29 -19.79
N VAL A 361 -7.64 -0.19 -18.82
CA VAL A 361 -6.58 -1.16 -19.11
C VAL A 361 -7.19 -2.53 -19.37
N ALA A 362 -6.85 -3.09 -20.54
CA ALA A 362 -7.19 -4.42 -20.99
C ALA A 362 -6.06 -4.90 -21.91
N CYS A 363 -5.32 -5.94 -21.54
CA CYS A 363 -4.18 -6.45 -22.31
C CYS A 363 -4.44 -7.84 -22.91
N GLY A 364 -5.54 -8.45 -22.56
CA GLY A 364 -5.91 -9.78 -23.03
C GLY A 364 -6.45 -9.83 -24.46
N SER A 365 -6.82 -11.00 -24.87
CA SER A 365 -7.44 -11.34 -26.13
C SER A 365 -8.83 -11.96 -25.90
N LYS A 366 -9.59 -12.20 -26.97
CA LYS A 366 -10.85 -12.96 -26.89
C LYS A 366 -10.69 -14.31 -26.21
N GLN A 367 -9.54 -14.97 -26.40
CA GLN A 367 -9.28 -16.27 -25.79
C GLN A 367 -9.00 -16.16 -24.29
N THR A 368 -8.18 -15.19 -23.86
CA THR A 368 -7.88 -15.01 -22.44
C THR A 368 -9.03 -14.34 -21.67
N ALA A 369 -9.88 -13.57 -22.32
CA ALA A 369 -11.08 -13.01 -21.70
C ALA A 369 -12.06 -14.10 -21.21
N THR A 370 -12.01 -15.33 -21.77
CA THR A 370 -12.80 -16.47 -21.26
C THR A 370 -12.39 -16.91 -19.86
N LEU A 371 -11.19 -16.53 -19.38
CA LEU A 371 -10.74 -16.81 -18.02
C LEU A 371 -11.66 -16.19 -16.98
N ALA A 372 -12.27 -15.05 -17.28
CA ALA A 372 -13.26 -14.43 -16.41
C ALA A 372 -14.52 -15.33 -16.18
N ASP A 373 -14.76 -16.31 -17.03
CA ASP A 373 -15.84 -17.29 -16.87
C ASP A 373 -15.39 -18.62 -16.24
N THR A 374 -14.11 -18.96 -16.36
CA THR A 374 -13.59 -20.31 -16.06
C THR A 374 -12.73 -20.39 -14.80
N LEU A 375 -12.06 -19.30 -14.40
CA LEU A 375 -11.21 -19.28 -13.20
C LEU A 375 -12.01 -19.55 -11.91
N PRO A 376 -11.40 -20.19 -10.90
CA PRO A 376 -11.99 -20.35 -9.57
C PRO A 376 -12.40 -19.02 -8.95
N ARG A 377 -13.60 -18.97 -8.37
CA ARG A 377 -14.18 -17.73 -7.81
C ARG A 377 -13.55 -17.27 -6.49
N ASP A 378 -12.65 -18.06 -5.94
CA ASP A 378 -11.84 -17.65 -4.79
C ASP A 378 -10.53 -16.93 -5.18
N VAL A 379 -10.18 -16.88 -6.46
CA VAL A 379 -9.10 -15.99 -6.95
C VAL A 379 -9.52 -14.55 -6.79
N ILE A 380 -8.62 -13.73 -6.21
CA ILE A 380 -8.83 -12.30 -6.00
C ILE A 380 -8.32 -11.55 -7.24
N ILE A 381 -9.18 -10.76 -7.86
CA ILE A 381 -8.82 -9.96 -9.04
C ILE A 381 -8.37 -8.56 -8.59
N CYS A 382 -7.14 -8.21 -8.90
CA CYS A 382 -6.53 -6.91 -8.65
C CYS A 382 -6.62 -6.07 -9.92
N ASP A 383 -7.56 -5.14 -9.96
CA ASP A 383 -7.88 -4.33 -11.13
C ASP A 383 -7.09 -3.01 -11.09
N TRP A 384 -5.99 -2.96 -11.85
CA TRP A 384 -5.15 -1.78 -11.95
C TRP A 384 -5.59 -0.85 -13.08
N GLN A 385 -5.95 0.38 -12.71
CA GLN A 385 -6.47 1.39 -13.62
C GLN A 385 -5.82 2.74 -13.31
N TYR A 386 -5.00 3.26 -14.24
CA TYR A 386 -4.16 4.43 -14.02
C TYR A 386 -4.55 5.64 -14.86
N SER A 387 -5.18 5.40 -15.99
CA SER A 387 -5.58 6.44 -16.96
C SER A 387 -7.07 6.70 -16.86
N TYR A 388 -7.47 7.85 -16.41
CA TYR A 388 -8.87 8.16 -16.20
C TYR A 388 -9.22 9.53 -16.73
N GLY A 389 -9.48 9.64 -18.00
CA GLY A 389 -10.04 10.82 -18.59
C GLY A 389 -9.32 12.14 -18.30
N ASP A 390 -9.92 13.23 -18.69
CA ASP A 390 -9.46 14.57 -18.33
C ASP A 390 -9.49 14.73 -16.79
N MET A 391 -8.40 15.20 -16.20
CA MET A 391 -8.28 15.45 -14.74
C MET A 391 -9.38 16.38 -14.19
N LYS A 392 -10.21 16.95 -15.02
CA LYS A 392 -11.35 17.80 -14.64
C LYS A 392 -12.61 17.01 -14.29
N GLU A 393 -12.73 15.76 -14.73
CA GLU A 393 -13.87 14.91 -14.40
C GLU A 393 -13.44 13.81 -13.44
N VAL A 394 -14.00 13.84 -12.24
CA VAL A 394 -13.84 12.76 -11.27
C VAL A 394 -14.70 11.59 -11.72
N ARG A 395 -14.06 10.49 -12.08
CA ARG A 395 -14.76 9.25 -12.42
C ARG A 395 -15.51 8.71 -11.19
N LYS A 396 -16.72 8.23 -11.40
CA LYS A 396 -17.60 7.70 -10.35
C LYS A 396 -17.89 6.21 -10.48
N ASP A 397 -17.45 5.59 -11.58
CA ASP A 397 -17.69 4.19 -11.88
C ASP A 397 -16.46 3.53 -12.50
N TRP A 398 -16.32 2.21 -12.30
CA TRP A 398 -15.28 1.38 -12.90
C TRP A 398 -15.93 0.13 -13.48
N PRO A 399 -16.27 0.11 -14.79
CA PRO A 399 -16.94 -1.02 -15.42
C PRO A 399 -16.12 -2.33 -15.33
N THR A 400 -14.79 -2.24 -15.28
CA THR A 400 -13.91 -3.39 -15.11
C THR A 400 -14.07 -4.03 -13.73
N LEU A 401 -14.03 -3.25 -12.66
CA LEU A 401 -14.31 -3.72 -11.30
C LEU A 401 -15.71 -4.35 -11.19
N LYS A 402 -16.72 -3.67 -11.76
CA LYS A 402 -18.09 -4.19 -11.75
C LYS A 402 -18.20 -5.51 -12.52
N HIS A 403 -17.55 -5.63 -13.66
CA HIS A 403 -17.53 -6.85 -14.46
C HIS A 403 -17.06 -8.07 -13.66
N PHE A 404 -15.91 -7.97 -13.00
CA PHE A 404 -15.40 -9.07 -12.19
C PHE A 404 -16.25 -9.33 -10.95
N ARG A 405 -16.80 -8.28 -10.34
CA ARG A 405 -17.71 -8.41 -9.20
C ARG A 405 -18.98 -9.16 -9.58
N ASP A 406 -19.58 -8.81 -10.73
CA ASP A 406 -20.79 -9.46 -11.25
C ASP A 406 -20.53 -10.93 -11.63
N LYS A 407 -19.30 -11.28 -12.02
CA LYS A 407 -18.87 -12.66 -12.24
C LYS A 407 -18.56 -13.44 -10.94
N GLY A 408 -18.70 -12.80 -9.78
CA GLY A 408 -18.55 -13.43 -8.47
C GLY A 408 -17.12 -13.49 -7.93
N PHE A 409 -16.18 -12.74 -8.49
CA PHE A 409 -14.84 -12.63 -7.93
C PHE A 409 -14.79 -11.62 -6.78
N PRO A 410 -13.96 -11.84 -5.75
CA PRO A 410 -13.50 -10.77 -4.89
C PRO A 410 -12.60 -9.83 -5.69
N ILE A 411 -12.85 -8.54 -5.57
CA ILE A 411 -12.15 -7.53 -6.35
C ILE A 411 -11.39 -6.57 -5.46
N VAL A 412 -10.21 -6.17 -5.92
CA VAL A 412 -9.35 -5.14 -5.32
C VAL A 412 -9.08 -4.08 -6.38
N GLY A 413 -9.42 -2.85 -6.11
CA GLY A 413 -9.07 -1.73 -6.99
C GLY A 413 -7.64 -1.27 -6.71
N CYS A 414 -6.86 -1.07 -7.77
CA CYS A 414 -5.44 -0.80 -7.71
C CYS A 414 -5.08 0.48 -8.48
N PRO A 415 -5.23 1.67 -7.88
CA PRO A 415 -4.84 2.92 -8.52
C PRO A 415 -3.32 3.15 -8.46
N TRP A 416 -2.85 4.14 -9.22
CA TRP A 416 -1.47 4.62 -9.22
C TRP A 416 -1.40 6.06 -9.72
N LEU A 417 -0.71 6.95 -8.98
CA LEU A 417 -0.48 8.36 -9.31
C LEU A 417 -1.71 9.24 -9.58
N ASN A 418 -2.85 8.67 -9.88
CA ASN A 418 -4.07 9.44 -10.11
C ASN A 418 -4.81 9.69 -8.78
N PHE A 419 -4.36 10.68 -8.04
CA PHE A 419 -4.88 11.01 -6.72
C PHE A 419 -6.38 11.33 -6.71
N ASN A 420 -6.91 11.87 -7.83
CA ASN A 420 -8.32 12.20 -7.97
C ASN A 420 -9.20 10.96 -8.08
N ALA A 421 -8.65 9.85 -8.54
CA ALA A 421 -9.39 8.60 -8.71
C ALA A 421 -9.36 7.70 -7.46
N MET A 422 -8.41 7.89 -6.54
CA MET A 422 -8.22 6.99 -5.40
C MET A 422 -9.45 6.91 -4.48
N LYS A 423 -9.93 8.06 -4.01
CA LYS A 423 -11.10 8.08 -3.13
C LYS A 423 -12.38 7.63 -3.82
N PRO A 424 -12.73 8.15 -5.03
CA PRO A 424 -13.89 7.64 -5.77
C PRO A 424 -13.83 6.14 -6.07
N MET A 425 -12.65 5.60 -6.39
CA MET A 425 -12.47 4.15 -6.60
C MET A 425 -12.74 3.37 -5.31
N ALA A 426 -12.18 3.79 -4.17
CA ALA A 426 -12.41 3.14 -2.89
C ALA A 426 -13.88 3.18 -2.46
N ASP A 427 -14.56 4.31 -2.68
CA ASP A 427 -15.99 4.46 -2.40
C ASP A 427 -16.81 3.53 -3.30
N TYR A 428 -16.51 3.48 -4.59
CA TYR A 428 -17.17 2.58 -5.53
C TYR A 428 -16.98 1.10 -5.17
N ILE A 429 -15.75 0.70 -4.80
CA ILE A 429 -15.46 -0.66 -4.32
C ILE A 429 -16.35 -1.01 -3.13
N SER A 430 -16.47 -0.11 -2.17
CA SER A 430 -17.34 -0.33 -1.01
C SER A 430 -18.81 -0.41 -1.39
N GLU A 431 -19.28 0.46 -2.28
CA GLU A 431 -20.66 0.49 -2.77
C GLU A 431 -21.06 -0.84 -3.43
N ILE A 432 -20.19 -1.39 -4.28
CA ILE A 432 -20.46 -2.67 -4.97
C ILE A 432 -20.09 -3.90 -4.13
N GLY A 433 -19.68 -3.73 -2.88
CA GLY A 433 -19.29 -4.83 -1.99
C GLY A 433 -18.02 -5.54 -2.44
N GLY A 434 -17.01 -4.78 -2.87
CA GLY A 434 -15.71 -5.30 -3.25
C GLY A 434 -14.88 -5.74 -2.05
N PHE A 435 -13.75 -6.42 -2.32
CA PHE A 435 -12.89 -6.99 -1.30
C PHE A 435 -11.96 -5.95 -0.66
N GLY A 436 -11.43 -5.01 -1.46
CA GLY A 436 -10.55 -3.99 -0.94
C GLY A 436 -9.86 -3.12 -1.97
N PHE A 437 -8.82 -2.45 -1.48
CA PHE A 437 -8.05 -1.44 -2.18
C PHE A 437 -6.55 -1.71 -1.99
N LEU A 438 -5.77 -1.61 -3.06
CA LEU A 438 -4.33 -1.80 -3.08
C LEU A 438 -3.66 -0.61 -3.78
N GLU A 439 -3.10 0.29 -3.00
CA GLU A 439 -2.30 1.40 -3.54
C GLU A 439 -1.04 0.87 -4.20
N THR A 440 -0.91 1.02 -5.52
CA THR A 440 0.29 0.60 -6.24
C THR A 440 1.34 1.69 -6.25
N THR A 441 2.60 1.35 -6.00
CA THR A 441 3.70 2.30 -6.02
C THR A 441 4.64 2.09 -7.19
N TRP A 442 4.64 0.90 -7.77
CA TRP A 442 5.57 0.47 -8.82
C TRP A 442 6.99 0.97 -8.51
N HIS A 443 7.60 1.68 -9.43
CA HIS A 443 8.95 2.20 -9.31
C HIS A 443 9.07 3.51 -8.51
N HIS A 444 7.98 4.00 -7.92
CA HIS A 444 7.97 5.27 -7.19
C HIS A 444 8.24 5.14 -5.69
N LEU A 445 9.23 4.34 -5.29
CA LEU A 445 9.92 4.57 -4.03
C LEU A 445 10.92 5.74 -4.17
N ARG A 446 10.86 6.48 -5.28
CA ARG A 446 11.75 7.58 -5.65
C ARG A 446 10.96 8.88 -5.72
N GLY A 447 11.47 9.93 -5.10
CA GLY A 447 10.92 11.28 -5.21
C GLY A 447 9.72 11.57 -4.31
N ARG A 448 9.09 12.71 -4.56
CA ARG A 448 7.99 13.23 -3.72
C ARG A 448 6.66 12.54 -3.93
N ASP A 449 6.44 11.89 -5.07
CA ASP A 449 5.11 11.42 -5.46
C ASP A 449 4.69 10.16 -4.69
N TRP A 450 5.63 9.28 -4.33
CA TRP A 450 5.32 8.11 -3.51
C TRP A 450 4.78 8.49 -2.12
N VAL A 451 5.30 9.58 -1.55
CA VAL A 451 4.85 10.14 -0.28
C VAL A 451 3.38 10.53 -0.34
N ARG A 452 2.95 11.12 -1.46
CA ARG A 452 1.55 11.48 -1.70
C ARG A 452 0.69 10.24 -1.88
N MET A 453 1.15 9.24 -2.63
CA MET A 453 0.42 7.98 -2.83
C MET A 453 0.03 7.34 -1.51
N TYR A 454 0.96 7.18 -0.57
CA TYR A 454 0.67 6.62 0.74
C TYR A 454 -0.45 7.36 1.48
N ARG A 455 -0.39 8.68 1.45
CA ARG A 455 -1.35 9.51 2.17
C ARG A 455 -2.75 9.42 1.54
N PHE A 456 -2.82 9.52 0.21
CA PHE A 456 -4.11 9.47 -0.49
C PHE A 456 -4.70 8.08 -0.49
N GLY A 457 -3.88 7.07 -0.78
CA GLY A 457 -4.30 5.69 -0.71
C GLY A 457 -4.81 5.31 0.68
N ALA A 458 -4.13 5.74 1.74
CA ALA A 458 -4.55 5.53 3.12
C ALA A 458 -5.92 6.19 3.41
N ALA A 459 -6.08 7.46 3.02
CA ALA A 459 -7.34 8.19 3.23
C ALA A 459 -8.50 7.56 2.44
N ALA A 460 -8.24 7.15 1.19
CA ALA A 460 -9.21 6.48 0.34
C ALA A 460 -9.64 5.14 0.93
N ALA A 461 -8.68 4.27 1.24
CA ALA A 461 -8.93 2.92 1.75
C ALA A 461 -9.59 2.91 3.15
N TRP A 462 -9.27 3.91 3.99
CA TRP A 462 -9.89 4.07 5.31
C TRP A 462 -11.33 4.61 5.23
N GLY A 463 -11.67 5.31 4.14
CA GLY A 463 -12.95 6.02 4.01
C GLY A 463 -12.96 7.39 4.67
N ALA A 464 -11.77 7.98 4.87
CA ALA A 464 -11.66 9.29 5.48
C ALA A 464 -12.48 10.35 4.72
N PRO A 465 -13.20 11.25 5.42
CA PRO A 465 -13.88 12.35 4.76
C PRO A 465 -12.83 13.30 4.15
N LEU A 466 -12.83 13.38 2.83
CA LEU A 466 -12.02 14.33 2.09
C LEU A 466 -12.94 15.39 1.48
N SER A 467 -12.61 16.67 1.64
CA SER A 467 -13.25 17.72 0.85
C SER A 467 -12.88 17.53 -0.62
N GLU A 468 -13.77 17.89 -1.55
CA GLU A 468 -13.48 17.84 -2.99
C GLU A 468 -12.16 18.55 -3.33
N ARG A 469 -11.88 19.68 -2.68
CA ARG A 469 -10.64 20.43 -2.85
C ARG A 469 -9.42 19.66 -2.32
N ALA A 470 -9.55 18.97 -1.21
CA ALA A 470 -8.48 18.15 -0.64
C ALA A 470 -8.19 16.92 -1.51
N ALA A 471 -9.22 16.31 -2.09
CA ALA A 471 -9.06 15.23 -3.06
C ALA A 471 -8.30 15.71 -4.30
N TYR A 472 -8.65 16.88 -4.84
CA TYR A 472 -8.05 17.41 -6.07
C TYR A 472 -6.60 17.86 -5.91
N TYR A 473 -6.26 18.60 -4.84
CA TYR A 473 -4.93 19.20 -4.63
C TYR A 473 -4.02 18.41 -3.70
N GLY A 474 -4.47 17.26 -3.26
CA GLY A 474 -3.64 16.46 -2.43
C GLY A 474 -3.62 16.81 -0.96
N GLY A 475 -4.63 17.47 -0.49
CA GLY A 475 -4.81 17.81 0.90
C GLY A 475 -4.73 19.31 1.21
N THR A 476 -4.96 19.62 2.47
CA THR A 476 -4.80 20.96 3.01
C THR A 476 -3.35 21.20 3.46
N PRO A 477 -2.88 22.45 3.63
CA PRO A 477 -1.59 22.73 4.24
C PRO A 477 -1.40 22.02 5.60
N GLN A 478 -2.47 21.92 6.41
CA GLN A 478 -2.44 21.21 7.70
C GLN A 478 -2.14 19.71 7.51
N SER A 479 -2.73 19.08 6.50
CA SER A 479 -2.46 17.67 6.21
C SER A 479 -1.04 17.42 5.74
N ASP A 480 -0.39 18.40 5.09
CA ASP A 480 1.03 18.33 4.72
C ASP A 480 1.92 18.38 5.97
N VAL A 481 1.64 19.27 6.91
CA VAL A 481 2.37 19.35 8.19
C VAL A 481 2.23 18.04 8.98
N MET A 482 1.03 17.48 9.04
CA MET A 482 0.79 16.20 9.75
C MET A 482 1.50 15.04 9.06
N PHE A 483 1.56 15.05 7.73
CA PHE A 483 2.28 14.02 6.98
C PHE A 483 3.80 14.11 7.17
N ASP A 484 4.37 15.31 7.14
CA ASP A 484 5.79 15.55 7.48
C ASP A 484 6.13 15.06 8.89
N ARG A 485 5.24 15.27 9.85
CA ARG A 485 5.39 14.70 11.19
C ARG A 485 5.38 13.18 11.17
N ALA A 486 4.44 12.57 10.44
CA ALA A 486 4.37 11.12 10.29
C ALA A 486 5.66 10.54 9.72
N LEU A 487 6.22 11.16 8.69
CA LEU A 487 7.51 10.76 8.11
C LEU A 487 8.63 10.80 9.14
N ARG A 488 8.74 11.88 9.90
CA ARG A 488 9.75 12.01 10.96
C ARG A 488 9.58 10.97 12.07
N MET A 489 8.33 10.62 12.44
CA MET A 489 8.04 9.61 13.45
C MET A 489 8.54 8.21 13.06
N VAL A 490 8.62 7.92 11.76
CA VAL A 490 9.15 6.65 11.25
C VAL A 490 10.62 6.71 10.86
N GLY A 491 11.30 7.85 11.18
CA GLY A 491 12.72 8.03 10.88
C GLY A 491 12.99 8.33 9.40
N HIS A 492 11.98 8.80 8.66
CA HIS A 492 12.18 9.22 7.29
C HIS A 492 12.89 10.58 7.25
N ASP A 493 14.07 10.60 6.65
CA ASP A 493 14.73 11.85 6.35
C ASP A 493 14.14 12.42 5.04
N MET A 494 13.53 13.59 5.13
CA MET A 494 12.97 14.32 3.97
C MET A 494 14.05 14.86 3.03
N LYS A 495 15.32 14.70 3.35
CA LYS A 495 16.39 15.04 2.42
C LYS A 495 16.33 14.05 1.25
N LEU A 496 15.94 14.55 0.11
CA LEU A 496 15.85 13.87 -1.19
C LEU A 496 17.13 13.13 -1.62
N THR A 497 18.24 13.34 -0.91
CA THR A 497 19.55 12.75 -1.18
C THR A 497 19.60 11.23 -0.97
N ASP A 498 18.67 10.64 -0.20
CA ASP A 498 18.61 9.20 -0.01
C ASP A 498 17.99 8.45 -1.20
N TYR A 499 17.31 9.18 -2.06
CA TYR A 499 16.71 8.67 -3.29
C TYR A 499 17.46 9.32 -4.45
N ARG A 500 18.52 8.69 -4.90
CA ARG A 500 19.16 9.12 -6.15
C ARG A 500 18.13 8.97 -7.25
N ASP A 501 17.62 10.09 -7.72
CA ASP A 501 16.96 10.15 -9.00
C ASP A 501 18.03 9.84 -10.04
N THR A 502 18.07 8.60 -10.47
CA THR A 502 19.05 8.16 -11.47
C THR A 502 18.70 8.65 -12.86
N GLY A 503 17.59 9.41 -13.01
CA GLY A 503 17.11 9.89 -14.32
C GLY A 503 16.74 8.76 -15.29
N HIS A 504 16.83 7.51 -14.84
CA HIS A 504 16.45 6.36 -15.64
C HIS A 504 14.97 6.04 -15.41
N SER A 505 14.29 5.69 -16.50
CA SER A 505 12.98 5.06 -16.35
C SER A 505 13.21 3.81 -15.48
N SER A 506 12.32 3.62 -14.58
CA SER A 506 12.25 2.54 -13.58
C SER A 506 12.51 1.13 -14.09
N TYR A 507 12.48 0.95 -15.37
CA TYR A 507 12.64 -0.34 -16.03
C TYR A 507 14.10 -0.64 -16.47
N GLN A 508 15.03 0.28 -16.26
CA GLN A 508 16.42 0.09 -16.67
C GLN A 508 17.33 0.12 -15.45
N VAL A 509 17.73 -1.04 -14.99
CA VAL A 509 18.80 -1.17 -14.00
C VAL A 509 20.11 -0.80 -14.67
N PRO A 510 20.90 0.14 -14.14
CA PRO A 510 22.20 0.48 -14.72
C PRO A 510 23.11 -0.74 -14.87
N PRO A 511 23.86 -0.87 -15.96
CA PRO A 511 24.80 -1.99 -16.14
C PRO A 511 25.77 -2.21 -14.99
N SER A 512 26.24 -1.14 -14.34
CA SER A 512 27.11 -1.20 -13.17
C SER A 512 26.53 -2.01 -12.00
N TRP A 513 25.22 -2.10 -11.87
CA TRP A 513 24.60 -2.86 -10.78
C TRP A 513 24.62 -4.37 -10.98
N TRP A 514 24.87 -4.81 -12.21
CA TRP A 514 25.02 -6.21 -12.58
C TRP A 514 26.45 -6.72 -12.34
N ILE A 515 27.42 -5.81 -12.35
CA ILE A 515 28.83 -6.14 -12.35
C ILE A 515 29.48 -5.87 -10.98
N ASP A 516 29.04 -4.82 -10.28
CA ASP A 516 29.70 -4.29 -9.08
C ASP A 516 29.02 -4.70 -7.76
N ASN A 517 27.97 -5.52 -7.79
CA ASN A 517 27.27 -6.07 -6.63
C ASN A 517 27.08 -7.57 -6.77
#